data_382b3e0a7163410888e962e8febb36a2
#
_entry.id   382b3e0a7163410888e962e8febb36a2
#
_cell.length_a   1.000
_cell.length_b   1.000
_cell.length_c   1.000
_cell.angle_alpha   90.00
_cell.angle_beta   90.00
_cell.angle_gamma   90.00
#
_symmetry.space_group_name_H-M   'P 1'
#
loop_
_entity.id
_entity.type
_entity.pdbx_description
1 polymer ?
#
loop_
_entity_poly.entity_id
_entity_poly.type
_entity_poly.pdbx_seq_one_letter_code
_entity_poly.pdbx_strand_id
1 'polypeptide(L)'
;MWRYLILIGASAVVAAQYGMNLTQRLETAPQGEVSQPALTSDVQKSAPKAQEASYNPLDGRIVRIKMDNRGHFVTKAKLNGRRAEVLVDTGATAVAINKSMARRIGIQLSQSDFKYKVKTANGVIKAASAVIKDVQIGRVLVKNVRASIVDDKSLDGVLLGMSFLGQLDKFSVENGTLILKQ
;
A
#
# COMPACT_ATOMS: atom_id res chain seq x y z
N MET A 1 -39.67 3.89 13.23
CA MET A 1 -38.40 3.49 13.85
C MET A 1 -38.23 1.96 13.88
N TRP A 2 -38.55 1.20 12.82
CA TRP A 2 -38.46 -0.27 12.80
C TRP A 2 -37.71 -0.82 11.57
N ARG A 3 -36.89 -0.01 10.93
CA ARG A 3 -36.21 -0.41 9.68
C ARG A 3 -34.70 -0.68 9.86
N TYR A 4 -34.17 -0.62 11.07
CA TYR A 4 -32.71 -0.79 11.33
C TYR A 4 -32.33 -2.09 12.05
N LEU A 5 -33.27 -3.02 12.29
CA LEU A 5 -33.04 -4.26 13.05
C LEU A 5 -32.76 -5.51 12.19
N ILE A 6 -32.64 -5.40 10.85
CA ILE A 6 -32.49 -6.60 9.99
C ILE A 6 -31.07 -6.77 9.43
N LEU A 7 -30.10 -5.88 9.71
CA LEU A 7 -28.75 -5.97 9.13
C LEU A 7 -27.66 -6.48 10.09
N ILE A 8 -27.99 -6.98 11.27
CA ILE A 8 -26.99 -7.51 12.23
C ILE A 8 -26.95 -9.06 12.25
N GLY A 9 -27.80 -9.74 11.48
CA GLY A 9 -27.95 -11.22 11.54
C GLY A 9 -27.13 -12.05 10.57
N ALA A 10 -26.36 -11.46 9.64
CA ALA A 10 -25.73 -12.22 8.54
C ALA A 10 -24.21 -12.45 8.66
N SER A 11 -23.54 -11.94 9.69
CA SER A 11 -22.06 -12.03 9.79
C SER A 11 -21.52 -13.16 10.68
N ALA A 12 -22.37 -13.94 11.34
CA ALA A 12 -21.94 -14.94 12.33
C ALA A 12 -21.86 -16.39 11.81
N VAL A 13 -22.24 -16.70 10.57
CA VAL A 13 -22.34 -18.09 10.09
C VAL A 13 -21.16 -18.54 9.23
N VAL A 14 -20.29 -17.67 8.76
CA VAL A 14 -19.18 -18.05 7.87
C VAL A 14 -17.90 -18.48 8.61
N ALA A 15 -17.77 -18.21 9.90
CA ALA A 15 -16.56 -18.54 10.67
C ALA A 15 -16.49 -19.98 11.19
N ALA A 16 -17.58 -20.75 11.13
CA ALA A 16 -17.65 -22.10 11.73
C ALA A 16 -17.28 -23.26 10.79
N GLN A 17 -17.02 -23.02 9.51
CA GLN A 17 -16.74 -24.11 8.54
C GLN A 17 -15.28 -24.27 8.12
N TYR A 18 -14.37 -23.41 8.58
CA TYR A 18 -12.95 -23.51 8.25
C TYR A 18 -12.06 -24.12 9.35
N GLY A 19 -12.64 -24.53 10.48
CA GLY A 19 -11.90 -25.01 11.66
C GLY A 19 -11.70 -26.52 11.80
N MET A 20 -12.23 -27.37 10.89
CA MET A 20 -12.29 -28.83 11.16
C MET A 20 -11.45 -29.73 10.24
N ASN A 21 -10.47 -29.21 9.51
CA ASN A 21 -9.64 -30.05 8.62
C ASN A 21 -8.14 -30.07 8.93
N LEU A 22 -7.69 -29.67 10.11
CA LEU A 22 -6.26 -29.63 10.45
C LEU A 22 -5.77 -30.67 11.47
N THR A 23 -6.61 -31.57 11.95
CA THR A 23 -6.23 -32.53 13.02
C THR A 23 -6.08 -33.99 12.57
N GLN A 24 -6.10 -34.31 11.26
CA GLN A 24 -6.02 -35.71 10.80
C GLN A 24 -4.78 -36.05 9.96
N ARG A 25 -3.64 -35.38 10.13
CA ARG A 25 -2.43 -35.70 9.36
C ARG A 25 -1.16 -35.85 10.20
N LEU A 26 -1.25 -36.36 11.41
CA LEU A 26 -0.08 -36.67 12.25
C LEU A 26 -0.20 -38.07 12.89
N GLU A 27 -0.38 -39.10 12.08
CA GLU A 27 -0.12 -40.48 12.52
C GLU A 27 0.13 -41.33 11.28
N THR A 28 1.38 -41.54 10.93
CA THR A 28 1.98 -42.75 10.41
C THR A 28 3.42 -42.46 9.96
N ALA A 29 4.35 -42.73 10.85
CA ALA A 29 5.74 -42.99 10.49
C ALA A 29 6.01 -44.48 10.67
N PRO A 30 6.58 -45.22 9.70
CA PRO A 30 7.24 -46.46 9.97
C PRO A 30 8.73 -46.23 10.25
N GLN A 31 9.17 -46.85 11.34
CA GLN A 31 10.59 -47.05 11.67
C GLN A 31 11.21 -48.15 10.78
N GLY A 32 12.47 -48.00 10.47
CA GLY A 32 13.33 -48.98 9.79
C GLY A 32 14.68 -48.34 9.55
N GLU A 33 15.54 -48.59 10.37
CA GLU A 33 16.66 -49.51 10.52
C GLU A 33 18.03 -48.95 10.09
N VAL A 34 18.92 -48.95 11.07
CA VAL A 34 20.31 -48.52 11.06
C VAL A 34 21.16 -49.45 10.22
N SER A 35 21.98 -48.92 9.34
CA SER A 35 23.23 -49.57 8.90
C SER A 35 24.22 -48.50 8.45
N GLN A 36 25.24 -48.26 9.25
CA GLN A 36 26.53 -47.78 8.73
C GLN A 36 27.34 -48.96 8.25
N PRO A 37 28.20 -48.84 7.19
CA PRO A 37 29.56 -48.42 7.49
C PRO A 37 30.32 -47.65 6.38
N ALA A 38 31.42 -47.06 6.86
CA ALA A 38 32.74 -46.83 6.24
C ALA A 38 32.97 -45.66 5.28
N LEU A 39 33.69 -44.73 5.81
CA LEU A 39 34.79 -43.86 5.32
C LEU A 39 35.28 -44.10 3.88
N THR A 40 35.19 -43.12 3.02
CA THR A 40 36.32 -42.67 2.20
C THR A 40 36.24 -41.19 1.94
N SER A 41 37.33 -40.53 2.16
CA SER A 41 37.65 -39.12 2.01
C SER A 41 37.64 -38.73 0.54
N ASP A 42 36.93 -37.65 0.19
CA ASP A 42 37.41 -36.65 -0.78
C ASP A 42 36.68 -35.36 -0.54
N VAL A 43 37.36 -34.47 0.18
CA VAL A 43 36.97 -33.11 0.45
C VAL A 43 37.26 -32.28 -0.79
N GLN A 44 36.29 -32.15 -1.69
CA GLN A 44 36.31 -31.05 -2.65
C GLN A 44 35.40 -29.93 -2.16
N LYS A 45 36.02 -29.03 -1.42
CA LYS A 45 35.45 -27.83 -0.88
C LYS A 45 35.18 -26.85 -2.03
N SER A 46 34.07 -27.03 -2.73
CA SER A 46 33.52 -25.97 -3.57
C SER A 46 32.94 -24.92 -2.64
N ALA A 47 33.67 -23.84 -2.48
CA ALA A 47 33.16 -22.63 -1.81
C ALA A 47 31.86 -22.21 -2.51
N PRO A 48 30.81 -21.85 -1.76
CA PRO A 48 29.63 -21.25 -2.35
C PRO A 48 30.09 -19.93 -3.00
N LYS A 49 29.94 -19.84 -4.31
CA LYS A 49 30.09 -18.60 -5.06
C LYS A 49 29.06 -17.63 -4.43
N ALA A 50 29.55 -16.69 -3.63
CA ALA A 50 28.71 -15.62 -3.12
C ALA A 50 28.04 -14.99 -4.34
N GLN A 51 26.73 -15.18 -4.48
CA GLN A 51 25.94 -14.36 -5.36
C GLN A 51 26.15 -12.93 -4.88
N GLU A 52 26.86 -12.15 -5.66
CA GLU A 52 26.92 -10.71 -5.48
C GLU A 52 25.46 -10.23 -5.50
N ALA A 53 24.91 -9.98 -4.31
CA ALA A 53 23.61 -9.35 -4.19
C ALA A 53 23.75 -8.01 -4.91
N SER A 54 23.06 -7.88 -6.05
CA SER A 54 23.06 -6.63 -6.80
C SER A 54 22.57 -5.55 -5.84
N TYR A 55 23.47 -4.66 -5.45
CA TYR A 55 23.15 -3.52 -4.58
C TYR A 55 22.19 -2.60 -5.34
N ASN A 56 20.92 -2.71 -5.04
CA ASN A 56 19.92 -1.75 -5.50
C ASN A 56 19.91 -0.58 -4.51
N PRO A 57 20.33 0.64 -4.91
CA PRO A 57 20.32 1.80 -4.00
C PRO A 57 18.93 2.13 -3.44
N LEU A 58 17.87 1.54 -4.00
CA LEU A 58 16.48 1.67 -3.56
C LEU A 58 16.07 0.60 -2.57
N ASP A 59 16.82 -0.50 -2.46
CA ASP A 59 16.55 -1.56 -1.50
C ASP A 59 16.65 -1.04 -0.07
N GLY A 60 15.54 -1.18 0.66
CA GLY A 60 15.49 -0.79 2.07
C GLY A 60 14.99 0.64 2.33
N ARG A 61 14.42 1.33 1.36
CA ARG A 61 13.68 2.57 1.63
C ARG A 61 12.37 2.23 2.32
N ILE A 62 12.37 2.36 3.63
CA ILE A 62 11.20 2.07 4.47
C ILE A 62 10.77 3.34 5.18
N VAL A 63 9.45 3.60 5.15
CA VAL A 63 8.79 4.64 5.94
C VAL A 63 7.72 3.99 6.78
N ARG A 64 7.63 4.41 8.04
CA ARG A 64 6.62 3.99 9.00
C ARG A 64 5.77 5.18 9.41
N ILE A 65 4.45 5.05 9.28
CA ILE A 65 3.47 6.09 9.59
C ILE A 65 2.53 5.53 10.65
N LYS A 66 2.53 6.12 11.84
CA LYS A 66 1.62 5.70 12.91
C LYS A 66 0.21 6.17 12.61
N MET A 67 -0.76 5.34 12.95
CA MET A 67 -2.18 5.69 12.92
C MET A 67 -2.46 6.82 13.93
N ASP A 68 -3.27 7.78 13.54
CA ASP A 68 -3.76 8.83 14.44
C ASP A 68 -4.94 8.32 15.30
N ASN A 69 -5.41 9.15 16.24
CA ASN A 69 -6.52 8.81 17.15
C ASN A 69 -7.87 8.61 16.43
N ARG A 70 -7.97 8.96 15.15
CA ARG A 70 -9.17 8.78 14.31
C ARG A 70 -9.05 7.55 13.41
N GLY A 71 -7.95 6.80 13.51
CA GLY A 71 -7.70 5.62 12.69
C GLY A 71 -7.07 5.94 11.33
N HIS A 72 -6.52 7.14 11.12
CA HIS A 72 -5.98 7.58 9.85
C HIS A 72 -4.45 7.55 9.83
N PHE A 73 -3.88 7.35 8.65
CA PHE A 73 -2.45 7.48 8.39
C PHE A 73 -2.16 8.82 7.72
N VAL A 74 -1.80 9.81 8.53
CA VAL A 74 -1.48 11.17 8.07
C VAL A 74 0.02 11.41 8.19
N THR A 75 0.63 12.00 7.17
CA THR A 75 2.06 12.28 7.17
C THR A 75 2.42 13.48 6.28
N LYS A 76 3.68 13.91 6.36
CA LYS A 76 4.21 14.96 5.48
C LYS A 76 4.86 14.33 4.26
N ALA A 77 4.45 14.78 3.07
CA ALA A 77 5.03 14.40 1.79
C ALA A 77 5.57 15.63 1.05
N LYS A 78 6.39 15.39 0.02
CA LYS A 78 6.74 16.40 -0.99
C LYS A 78 6.12 15.98 -2.32
N LEU A 79 5.37 16.87 -2.92
CA LEU A 79 4.82 16.73 -4.27
C LEU A 79 5.52 17.76 -5.17
N ASN A 80 6.24 17.31 -6.18
CA ASN A 80 7.11 18.17 -7.00
C ASN A 80 7.99 19.10 -6.14
N GLY A 81 8.56 18.58 -5.05
CA GLY A 81 9.40 19.34 -4.11
C GLY A 81 8.64 20.20 -3.09
N ARG A 82 7.33 20.42 -3.23
CA ARG A 82 6.51 21.23 -2.30
C ARG A 82 5.93 20.36 -1.19
N ARG A 83 6.12 20.78 0.06
CA ARG A 83 5.60 20.05 1.23
C ARG A 83 4.07 20.17 1.30
N ALA A 84 3.44 19.04 1.59
CA ALA A 84 2.01 18.95 1.89
C ALA A 84 1.79 17.90 2.99
N GLU A 85 0.75 18.07 3.76
CA GLU A 85 0.20 17.02 4.59
C GLU A 85 -0.67 16.13 3.71
N VAL A 86 -0.54 14.81 3.87
CA VAL A 86 -1.24 13.82 3.06
C VAL A 86 -1.90 12.78 3.95
N LEU A 87 -3.11 12.41 3.60
CA LEU A 87 -3.83 11.28 4.15
C LEU A 87 -3.65 10.08 3.22
N VAL A 88 -3.15 8.95 3.73
CA VAL A 88 -3.05 7.71 2.95
C VAL A 88 -4.43 7.07 2.87
N ASP A 89 -4.92 6.85 1.63
CA ASP A 89 -6.26 6.33 1.36
C ASP A 89 -6.21 5.23 0.31
N THR A 90 -6.34 3.97 0.75
CA THR A 90 -6.39 2.79 -0.12
C THR A 90 -7.68 2.70 -0.93
N GLY A 91 -8.74 3.43 -0.55
CA GLY A 91 -10.00 3.53 -1.30
C GLY A 91 -9.92 4.47 -2.50
N ALA A 92 -8.93 5.38 -2.53
CA ALA A 92 -8.70 6.29 -3.65
C ALA A 92 -7.89 5.60 -4.76
N THR A 93 -8.41 5.54 -5.97
CA THR A 93 -7.71 4.94 -7.14
C THR A 93 -6.46 5.75 -7.54
N ALA A 94 -6.50 7.07 -7.41
CA ALA A 94 -5.40 7.97 -7.76
C ALA A 94 -5.11 8.92 -6.60
N VAL A 95 -3.91 9.52 -6.61
CA VAL A 95 -3.66 10.66 -5.73
C VAL A 95 -4.68 11.75 -6.05
N ALA A 96 -5.37 12.26 -5.02
CA ALA A 96 -6.33 13.34 -5.19
C ALA A 96 -5.80 14.62 -4.54
N ILE A 97 -5.85 15.72 -5.29
CA ILE A 97 -5.48 17.06 -4.82
C ILE A 97 -6.49 18.08 -5.32
N ASN A 98 -6.60 19.19 -4.63
CA ASN A 98 -7.44 20.29 -5.09
C ASN A 98 -6.70 21.23 -6.07
N LYS A 99 -7.43 22.14 -6.71
CA LYS A 99 -6.89 23.12 -7.67
C LYS A 99 -5.78 23.98 -7.08
N SER A 100 -5.94 24.43 -5.83
CA SER A 100 -4.95 25.25 -5.14
C SER A 100 -3.64 24.50 -4.92
N MET A 101 -3.71 23.23 -4.52
CA MET A 101 -2.51 22.39 -4.39
C MET A 101 -1.89 22.12 -5.76
N ALA A 102 -2.68 21.84 -6.80
CA ALA A 102 -2.17 21.64 -8.16
C ALA A 102 -1.34 22.83 -8.63
N ARG A 103 -1.86 24.06 -8.50
CA ARG A 103 -1.11 25.30 -8.81
C ARG A 103 0.18 25.41 -7.98
N ARG A 104 0.11 25.13 -6.68
CA ARG A 104 1.25 25.22 -5.77
C ARG A 104 2.40 24.28 -6.14
N ILE A 105 2.09 23.11 -6.73
CA ILE A 105 3.11 22.14 -7.19
C ILE A 105 3.45 22.28 -8.69
N GLY A 106 3.02 23.38 -9.32
CA GLY A 106 3.36 23.73 -10.70
C GLY A 106 2.51 23.04 -11.77
N ILE A 107 1.34 22.50 -11.41
CA ILE A 107 0.37 21.94 -12.37
C ILE A 107 -0.66 23.02 -12.70
N GLN A 108 -0.64 23.46 -13.96
CA GLN A 108 -1.61 24.42 -14.46
C GLN A 108 -2.69 23.71 -15.27
N LEU A 109 -3.94 24.05 -14.98
CA LEU A 109 -5.13 23.46 -15.60
C LEU A 109 -6.11 24.55 -15.99
N SER A 110 -6.73 24.38 -17.14
CA SER A 110 -7.85 25.19 -17.64
C SER A 110 -9.18 24.58 -17.21
N GLN A 111 -10.26 25.32 -17.33
CA GLN A 111 -11.59 24.80 -16.98
C GLN A 111 -12.02 23.63 -17.90
N SER A 112 -11.53 23.59 -19.14
CA SER A 112 -11.80 22.52 -20.11
C SER A 112 -11.14 21.18 -19.73
N ASP A 113 -10.14 21.17 -18.84
CA ASP A 113 -9.47 19.93 -18.39
C ASP A 113 -10.34 19.13 -17.42
N PHE A 114 -11.34 19.78 -16.77
CA PHE A 114 -12.25 19.16 -15.79
C PHE A 114 -13.41 18.41 -16.46
N LYS A 115 -13.07 17.41 -17.28
CA LYS A 115 -14.02 16.61 -18.08
C LYS A 115 -14.29 15.21 -17.52
N TYR A 116 -13.51 14.75 -16.55
CA TYR A 116 -13.70 13.43 -15.95
C TYR A 116 -14.71 13.50 -14.80
N LYS A 117 -15.42 12.40 -14.56
CA LYS A 117 -16.31 12.23 -13.41
C LYS A 117 -15.66 11.28 -12.42
N VAL A 118 -15.58 11.67 -11.16
CA VAL A 118 -15.04 10.86 -10.06
C VAL A 118 -16.15 10.65 -9.04
N LYS A 119 -16.35 9.39 -8.62
CA LYS A 119 -17.20 9.05 -7.49
C LYS A 119 -16.46 9.35 -6.19
N THR A 120 -17.10 10.06 -5.27
CA THR A 120 -16.61 10.32 -3.92
C THR A 120 -17.69 9.94 -2.92
N ALA A 121 -17.37 9.92 -1.63
CA ALA A 121 -18.35 9.69 -0.57
C ALA A 121 -19.51 10.72 -0.62
N ASN A 122 -19.26 11.93 -1.11
CA ASN A 122 -20.24 13.03 -1.21
C ASN A 122 -20.92 13.11 -2.58
N GLY A 123 -20.76 12.07 -3.43
CA GLY A 123 -21.37 12.03 -4.76
C GLY A 123 -20.37 12.10 -5.91
N VAL A 124 -20.89 12.40 -7.11
CA VAL A 124 -20.08 12.48 -8.33
C VAL A 124 -19.67 13.92 -8.58
N ILE A 125 -18.37 14.14 -8.73
CA ILE A 125 -17.78 15.45 -8.99
C ILE A 125 -16.99 15.45 -10.30
N LYS A 126 -16.75 16.64 -10.86
CA LYS A 126 -15.86 16.82 -12.02
C LYS A 126 -14.40 16.87 -11.54
N ALA A 127 -13.52 16.25 -12.30
CA ALA A 127 -12.09 16.23 -12.06
C ALA A 127 -11.30 16.41 -13.36
N ALA A 128 -10.07 16.90 -13.23
CA ALA A 128 -9.05 16.84 -14.26
C ALA A 128 -8.04 15.74 -13.94
N SER A 129 -7.42 15.15 -14.97
CA SER A 129 -6.32 14.21 -14.80
C SER A 129 -5.01 14.95 -14.99
N ALA A 130 -4.02 14.65 -14.13
CA ALA A 130 -2.67 15.16 -14.22
C ALA A 130 -1.65 14.12 -13.76
N VAL A 131 -0.38 14.43 -13.93
CA VAL A 131 0.74 13.63 -13.42
C VAL A 131 1.58 14.50 -12.48
N ILE A 132 1.78 14.00 -11.26
CA ILE A 132 2.76 14.56 -10.32
C ILE A 132 4.10 13.90 -10.64
N LYS A 133 5.11 14.69 -10.99
CA LYS A 133 6.43 14.15 -11.40
C LYS A 133 7.08 13.36 -10.28
N ASP A 134 7.04 13.90 -9.05
CA ASP A 134 7.69 13.33 -7.88
C ASP A 134 6.76 13.40 -6.66
N VAL A 135 6.56 12.25 -6.00
CA VAL A 135 5.91 12.15 -4.70
C VAL A 135 6.87 11.47 -3.75
N GLN A 136 7.28 12.18 -2.70
CA GLN A 136 8.27 11.70 -1.73
C GLN A 136 7.73 11.70 -0.31
N ILE A 137 7.89 10.58 0.40
CA ILE A 137 7.65 10.45 1.84
C ILE A 137 8.93 9.90 2.49
N GLY A 138 9.61 10.70 3.30
CA GLY A 138 10.89 10.31 3.85
C GLY A 138 11.89 9.91 2.75
N ARG A 139 12.31 8.64 2.74
CA ARG A 139 13.24 8.07 1.74
C ARG A 139 12.52 7.41 0.56
N VAL A 140 11.21 7.15 0.64
CA VAL A 140 10.40 6.60 -0.44
C VAL A 140 10.11 7.69 -1.46
N LEU A 141 10.40 7.46 -2.73
CA LEU A 141 10.21 8.39 -3.84
C LEU A 141 9.58 7.66 -5.03
N VAL A 142 8.37 8.05 -5.40
CA VAL A 142 7.67 7.53 -6.57
C VAL A 142 7.56 8.62 -7.63
N LYS A 143 7.86 8.25 -8.88
CA LYS A 143 7.81 9.17 -10.02
C LYS A 143 6.56 8.98 -10.87
N ASN A 144 6.16 10.04 -11.58
CA ASN A 144 5.07 10.00 -12.56
C ASN A 144 3.75 9.45 -11.99
N VAL A 145 3.38 9.94 -10.82
CA VAL A 145 2.17 9.50 -10.11
C VAL A 145 0.93 10.15 -10.71
N ARG A 146 -0.03 9.33 -11.18
CA ARG A 146 -1.31 9.85 -11.67
C ARG A 146 -2.09 10.52 -10.55
N ALA A 147 -2.68 11.68 -10.87
CA ALA A 147 -3.47 12.45 -9.92
C ALA A 147 -4.82 12.87 -10.52
N SER A 148 -5.82 12.91 -9.67
CA SER A 148 -7.12 13.52 -9.92
C SER A 148 -7.15 14.89 -9.27
N ILE A 149 -7.38 15.93 -10.06
CA ILE A 149 -7.49 17.30 -9.57
C ILE A 149 -8.96 17.64 -9.47
N VAL A 150 -9.40 18.03 -8.28
CA VAL A 150 -10.81 18.39 -8.00
C VAL A 150 -10.92 19.85 -7.58
N ASP A 151 -12.16 20.34 -7.49
CA ASP A 151 -12.40 21.71 -6.99
C ASP A 151 -11.98 21.86 -5.53
N ASP A 152 -11.54 23.06 -5.14
CA ASP A 152 -11.09 23.36 -3.76
C ASP A 152 -12.19 23.08 -2.72
N LYS A 153 -13.48 23.22 -3.10
CA LYS A 153 -14.62 22.90 -2.22
C LYS A 153 -14.87 21.43 -2.03
N SER A 154 -14.31 20.58 -2.91
CA SER A 154 -14.57 19.13 -2.94
C SER A 154 -13.56 18.32 -2.16
N LEU A 155 -12.40 18.89 -1.86
CA LEU A 155 -11.31 18.22 -1.15
C LEU A 155 -10.49 19.24 -0.37
N ASP A 156 -10.39 19.05 0.94
CA ASP A 156 -9.43 19.73 1.80
C ASP A 156 -8.22 18.80 2.03
N GLY A 157 -7.05 19.25 1.57
CA GLY A 157 -5.82 18.48 1.69
C GLY A 157 -5.46 17.61 0.48
N VAL A 158 -4.75 16.53 0.74
CA VAL A 158 -4.21 15.60 -0.27
C VAL A 158 -4.53 14.16 0.15
N LEU A 159 -5.14 13.39 -0.74
CA LEU A 159 -5.30 11.93 -0.58
C LEU A 159 -4.23 11.20 -1.37
N LEU A 160 -3.49 10.35 -0.71
CA LEU A 160 -2.44 9.53 -1.31
C LEU A 160 -3.00 8.14 -1.65
N GLY A 161 -3.49 7.98 -2.87
CA GLY A 161 -4.21 6.81 -3.34
C GLY A 161 -3.34 5.72 -3.97
N MET A 162 -4.00 4.73 -4.57
CA MET A 162 -3.37 3.54 -5.16
C MET A 162 -2.42 3.84 -6.33
N SER A 163 -2.58 4.98 -7.03
CA SER A 163 -1.60 5.37 -8.06
C SER A 163 -0.19 5.64 -7.52
N PHE A 164 -0.05 5.90 -6.21
CA PHE A 164 1.22 5.96 -5.51
C PHE A 164 1.52 4.62 -4.82
N LEU A 165 0.60 4.10 -4.00
CA LEU A 165 0.81 2.90 -3.20
C LEU A 165 1.13 1.66 -4.05
N GLY A 166 0.47 1.52 -5.19
CA GLY A 166 0.68 0.39 -6.11
C GLY A 166 1.99 0.43 -6.90
N GLN A 167 2.80 1.49 -6.77
CA GLN A 167 4.14 1.57 -7.33
C GLN A 167 5.24 1.24 -6.30
N LEU A 168 4.87 0.93 -5.07
CA LEU A 168 5.77 0.46 -4.03
C LEU A 168 5.96 -1.06 -4.11
N ASP A 169 7.10 -1.55 -3.66
CA ASP A 169 7.34 -3.00 -3.55
C ASP A 169 6.35 -3.63 -2.57
N LYS A 170 6.07 -2.93 -1.48
CA LYS A 170 5.11 -3.37 -0.47
C LYS A 170 4.55 -2.20 0.31
N PHE A 171 3.27 -2.28 0.67
CA PHE A 171 2.70 -1.53 1.78
C PHE A 171 1.86 -2.48 2.66
N SER A 172 1.93 -2.30 3.97
CA SER A 172 1.20 -3.12 4.96
C SER A 172 0.88 -2.31 6.20
N VAL A 173 -0.16 -2.73 6.91
CA VAL A 173 -0.51 -2.17 8.21
C VAL A 173 -0.21 -3.23 9.27
N GLU A 174 0.65 -2.91 10.22
CA GLU A 174 1.09 -3.80 11.29
C GLU A 174 1.03 -3.03 12.62
N ASN A 175 0.26 -3.53 13.58
CA ASN A 175 0.11 -2.94 14.92
C ASN A 175 -0.18 -1.42 14.89
N GLY A 176 -1.15 -0.98 14.07
CA GLY A 176 -1.49 0.44 13.94
C GLY A 176 -0.44 1.31 13.25
N THR A 177 0.50 0.69 12.54
CA THR A 177 1.55 1.39 11.78
C THR A 177 1.48 0.98 10.33
N LEU A 178 1.37 1.94 9.43
CA LEU A 178 1.51 1.73 7.99
C LEU A 178 2.99 1.72 7.63
N ILE A 179 3.42 0.66 6.96
CA ILE A 179 4.78 0.45 6.48
C ILE A 179 4.76 0.58 4.96
N LEU A 180 5.56 1.49 4.42
CA LEU A 180 5.79 1.69 2.99
C LEU A 180 7.21 1.24 2.67
N LYS A 181 7.38 0.35 1.68
CA LYS A 181 8.69 -0.17 1.23
C LYS A 181 8.84 0.04 -0.29
N GLN A 182 10.03 0.51 -0.68
CA GLN A 182 10.47 0.70 -2.07
C GLN A 182 11.88 0.16 -2.24
#